data_8a73d1fb3d0dc6f6abe7144de273d479
#
_entry.id   8a73d1fb3d0dc6f6abe7144de273d479
#
_cell.length_a   1.000
_cell.length_b   1.000
_cell.length_c   1.000
_cell.angle_alpha   90.00
_cell.angle_beta   90.00
_cell.angle_gamma   90.00
#
_symmetry.space_group_name_H-M   'P 1'
#
loop_
_entity.id
_entity.type
_entity.pdbx_description
1 polymer ?
#
loop_
_entity_poly.entity_id
_entity_poly.type
_entity_poly.pdbx_seq_one_letter_code
_entity_poly.pdbx_strand_id
1 'polypeptide(L)'
;MKKISSVLIGAGALLCLLLAMALISTLIVNNSWRTAKDDLAAEKSAEGHITGQLLVWMDNNDWAEAVITAFNVHYPDVRVHYEYVGNVDSRGKVSLDGPAGIGPDVFLMTHDHIGNAVIDDICLSLPADMHEKFSQLLLEASVKTCTFNGELFAVPISTENIAFFYNKDLLGGTPVPQTFDEVIAFAQKWNNPAENKYALRWQVDDSYHNYFFLTAFGMELFGPEMSDFRFPGFDSESAGKGMEFHSGLRHYYNVNTADATLDSTVAAFQRGEVPFTITGPWTIGDAVKNKINFGVTKLPLIQGNQPRCFSGNIVAAVSSYSKNIPASLAFVDFLASEEGVTIQFEKTGKLAAYKDVSGIEGLRDDVYLRGIMEQAPFADPMPVIPEVNQMWDALKALFTFTWDGTLTIEAAQKKAMETYDVALLMAGKSRTWSND
;
A
#
# COMPACT_ATOMS: atom_id res chain seq x y z
N MET A 1 35.76 48.88 -16.25
CA MET A 1 35.84 48.21 -14.92
C MET A 1 34.77 48.61 -13.91
N LYS A 2 34.21 49.83 -13.90
CA LYS A 2 33.17 50.25 -12.92
C LYS A 2 31.74 49.69 -13.13
N LYS A 3 31.38 49.17 -14.31
CA LYS A 3 30.05 48.59 -14.57
C LYS A 3 29.92 47.12 -14.18
N ILE A 4 31.00 46.36 -14.08
CA ILE A 4 30.98 44.95 -13.71
C ILE A 4 30.85 44.77 -12.18
N SER A 5 31.42 45.68 -11.40
CA SER A 5 31.33 45.62 -9.93
C SER A 5 29.92 45.94 -9.39
N SER A 6 29.14 46.78 -10.07
CA SER A 6 27.75 47.08 -9.65
C SER A 6 26.75 45.94 -9.95
N VAL A 7 26.99 45.14 -10.98
CA VAL A 7 26.16 43.97 -11.30
C VAL A 7 26.43 42.82 -10.31
N LEU A 8 27.69 42.60 -9.93
CA LEU A 8 28.06 41.58 -8.93
C LEU A 8 27.55 41.92 -7.53
N ILE A 9 27.54 43.21 -7.14
CA ILE A 9 26.99 43.66 -5.86
C ILE A 9 25.45 43.50 -5.84
N GLY A 10 24.77 43.77 -6.96
CA GLY A 10 23.33 43.59 -7.09
C GLY A 10 22.90 42.11 -7.06
N ALA A 11 23.67 41.22 -7.70
CA ALA A 11 23.41 39.77 -7.69
C ALA A 11 23.65 39.16 -6.29
N GLY A 12 24.70 39.60 -5.58
CA GLY A 12 24.95 39.19 -4.21
C GLY A 12 23.85 39.61 -3.22
N ALA A 13 23.37 40.85 -3.36
CA ALA A 13 22.28 41.37 -2.53
C ALA A 13 20.94 40.62 -2.80
N LEU A 14 20.66 40.26 -4.06
CA LEU A 14 19.46 39.49 -4.43
C LEU A 14 19.52 38.07 -3.88
N LEU A 15 20.69 37.41 -3.93
CA LEU A 15 20.89 36.06 -3.38
C LEU A 15 20.75 36.08 -1.86
N CYS A 16 21.30 37.09 -1.16
CA CYS A 16 21.11 37.22 0.29
C CYS A 16 19.64 37.48 0.67
N LEU A 17 18.91 38.23 -0.14
CA LEU A 17 17.47 38.47 0.08
C LEU A 17 16.65 37.19 -0.13
N LEU A 18 16.95 36.37 -1.14
CA LEU A 18 16.29 35.08 -1.39
C LEU A 18 16.61 34.09 -0.29
N LEU A 19 17.85 34.01 0.18
CA LEU A 19 18.24 33.16 1.31
C LEU A 19 17.60 33.62 2.64
N ALA A 20 17.48 34.93 2.87
CA ALA A 20 16.77 35.46 4.04
C ALA A 20 15.26 35.17 3.97
N MET A 21 14.63 35.28 2.81
CA MET A 21 13.22 34.92 2.63
C MET A 21 12.99 33.41 2.80
N ALA A 22 13.88 32.55 2.32
CA ALA A 22 13.82 31.11 2.53
C ALA A 22 13.99 30.74 4.02
N LEU A 23 14.92 31.41 4.74
CA LEU A 23 15.12 31.25 6.18
C LEU A 23 13.92 31.75 7.01
N ILE A 24 13.32 32.87 6.60
CA ILE A 24 12.13 33.43 7.25
C ILE A 24 10.92 32.52 7.00
N SER A 25 10.75 31.98 5.79
CA SER A 25 9.67 31.02 5.51
C SER A 25 9.82 29.72 6.30
N THR A 26 11.03 29.16 6.40
CA THR A 26 11.29 27.99 7.26
C THR A 26 11.12 28.29 8.75
N LEU A 27 11.45 29.47 9.22
CA LEU A 27 11.21 29.90 10.61
C LEU A 27 9.72 30.14 10.90
N ILE A 28 8.97 30.69 9.95
CA ILE A 28 7.51 30.90 10.09
C ILE A 28 6.80 29.54 10.06
N VAL A 29 7.16 28.65 9.17
CA VAL A 29 6.63 27.27 9.13
C VAL A 29 6.96 26.56 10.45
N ASN A 30 8.22 26.52 10.88
CA ASN A 30 8.61 25.90 12.16
C ASN A 30 7.92 26.53 13.38
N ASN A 31 7.66 27.83 13.37
CA ASN A 31 6.96 28.49 14.49
C ASN A 31 5.44 28.20 14.47
N SER A 32 4.82 28.13 13.29
CA SER A 32 3.41 27.73 13.19
C SER A 32 3.20 26.27 13.62
N TRP A 33 4.17 25.40 13.33
CA TRP A 33 4.16 24.00 13.81
C TRP A 33 4.34 23.89 15.34
N ARG A 34 5.21 24.72 15.94
CA ARG A 34 5.39 24.75 17.41
C ARG A 34 4.17 25.29 18.12
N THR A 35 3.56 26.37 17.65
CA THR A 35 2.34 26.91 18.24
C THR A 35 1.17 25.94 18.11
N ALA A 36 1.00 25.25 16.99
CA ALA A 36 -0.03 24.21 16.84
C ALA A 36 0.19 23.02 17.80
N LYS A 37 1.46 22.58 18.00
CA LYS A 37 1.79 21.54 19.00
C LYS A 37 1.55 22.00 20.44
N ASP A 38 1.90 23.25 20.76
CA ASP A 38 1.73 23.80 22.10
C ASP A 38 0.24 24.11 22.42
N ASP A 39 -0.54 24.53 21.40
CA ASP A 39 -1.99 24.73 21.53
C ASP A 39 -2.72 23.40 21.69
N LEU A 40 -2.30 22.33 20.98
CA LEU A 40 -2.81 20.95 21.15
C LEU A 40 -2.53 20.40 22.56
N ALA A 41 -1.36 20.67 23.11
CA ALA A 41 -1.00 20.26 24.47
C ALA A 41 -1.80 21.08 25.53
N ALA A 42 -2.09 22.33 25.25
CA ALA A 42 -2.88 23.22 26.12
C ALA A 42 -4.38 22.88 26.07
N GLU A 43 -4.94 22.53 24.91
CA GLU A 43 -6.35 22.07 24.78
C GLU A 43 -6.59 20.71 25.43
N LYS A 44 -5.64 19.78 25.37
CA LYS A 44 -5.72 18.50 26.13
C LYS A 44 -5.75 18.72 27.65
N SER A 45 -5.25 19.84 28.16
CA SER A 45 -5.18 20.15 29.60
C SER A 45 -6.39 20.92 30.15
N ALA A 46 -7.25 21.45 29.30
CA ALA A 46 -8.30 22.40 29.66
C ALA A 46 -9.73 21.86 29.59
N GLU A 47 -10.06 20.66 29.97
CA GLU A 47 -11.39 20.00 29.93
C GLU A 47 -11.47 18.91 28.89
N GLY A 48 -11.31 17.68 29.30
CA GLY A 48 -11.40 16.42 28.57
C GLY A 48 -12.63 16.14 27.66
N HIS A 49 -13.21 17.20 27.07
CA HIS A 49 -14.40 17.11 26.24
C HIS A 49 -14.05 17.43 24.78
N ILE A 50 -13.93 16.36 23.96
CA ILE A 50 -13.66 16.50 22.54
C ILE A 50 -14.97 16.69 21.78
N THR A 51 -15.07 17.77 21.00
CA THR A 51 -16.23 18.10 20.16
C THR A 51 -15.78 18.37 18.73
N GLY A 52 -16.69 18.35 17.76
CA GLY A 52 -16.39 18.76 16.39
C GLY A 52 -17.21 18.02 15.34
N GLN A 53 -16.87 18.31 14.08
CA GLN A 53 -17.42 17.62 12.93
C GLN A 53 -16.25 17.12 12.08
N LEU A 54 -16.25 15.84 11.75
CA LEU A 54 -15.24 15.21 10.92
C LEU A 54 -15.84 14.75 9.59
N LEU A 55 -15.12 14.98 8.51
CA LEU A 55 -15.28 14.25 7.27
C LEU A 55 -14.19 13.19 7.21
N VAL A 56 -14.57 11.91 7.09
CA VAL A 56 -13.64 10.78 6.99
C VAL A 56 -13.78 10.06 5.66
N TRP A 57 -12.65 9.69 5.04
CA TRP A 57 -12.62 8.89 3.82
C TRP A 57 -12.13 7.48 4.12
N MET A 58 -12.99 6.50 3.80
CA MET A 58 -12.73 5.08 4.04
C MET A 58 -13.17 4.25 2.82
N ASP A 59 -12.67 3.00 2.71
CA ASP A 59 -12.86 2.12 1.56
C ASP A 59 -13.94 1.04 1.73
N ASN A 60 -14.71 1.07 2.84
CA ASN A 60 -15.74 0.07 3.11
C ASN A 60 -16.92 0.68 3.89
N ASN A 61 -18.12 0.57 3.33
CA ASN A 61 -19.33 1.15 3.91
C ASN A 61 -19.71 0.50 5.25
N ASP A 62 -19.75 -0.84 5.30
CA ASP A 62 -20.20 -1.59 6.48
C ASP A 62 -19.25 -1.36 7.67
N TRP A 63 -17.97 -1.27 7.38
CA TRP A 63 -16.97 -0.94 8.40
C TRP A 63 -17.08 0.51 8.87
N ALA A 64 -17.20 1.46 7.95
CA ALA A 64 -17.32 2.88 8.29
C ALA A 64 -18.54 3.13 9.20
N GLU A 65 -19.72 2.59 8.86
CA GLU A 65 -20.93 2.73 9.68
C GLU A 65 -20.76 2.12 11.08
N ALA A 66 -20.18 0.93 11.16
CA ALA A 66 -19.98 0.24 12.44
C ALA A 66 -18.98 0.96 13.34
N VAL A 67 -17.81 1.35 12.78
CA VAL A 67 -16.76 2.00 13.57
C VAL A 67 -17.14 3.41 14.01
N ILE A 68 -17.88 4.17 13.19
CA ILE A 68 -18.40 5.49 13.54
C ILE A 68 -19.45 5.35 14.66
N THR A 69 -20.32 4.34 14.59
CA THR A 69 -21.31 4.08 15.64
C THR A 69 -20.61 3.80 16.98
N ALA A 70 -19.59 2.95 16.99
CA ALA A 70 -18.84 2.64 18.20
C ALA A 70 -18.03 3.85 18.71
N PHE A 71 -17.37 4.59 17.81
CA PHE A 71 -16.66 5.81 18.16
C PHE A 71 -17.57 6.84 18.86
N ASN A 72 -18.80 7.03 18.38
CA ASN A 72 -19.76 7.97 18.96
C ASN A 72 -20.24 7.57 20.37
N VAL A 73 -20.05 6.31 20.80
CA VAL A 73 -20.30 5.90 22.21
C VAL A 73 -19.26 6.54 23.14
N HIS A 74 -18.00 6.63 22.67
CA HIS A 74 -16.90 7.22 23.44
C HIS A 74 -16.82 8.74 23.29
N TYR A 75 -17.24 9.26 22.13
CA TYR A 75 -17.15 10.68 21.76
C TYR A 75 -18.51 11.20 21.24
N PRO A 76 -19.53 11.31 22.11
CA PRO A 76 -20.91 11.61 21.69
C PRO A 76 -21.10 13.01 21.10
N ASP A 77 -20.16 13.94 21.36
CA ASP A 77 -20.21 15.32 20.88
C ASP A 77 -19.38 15.54 19.60
N VAL A 78 -18.80 14.46 19.04
CA VAL A 78 -18.15 14.47 17.73
C VAL A 78 -19.11 13.90 16.70
N ARG A 79 -19.40 14.67 15.65
CA ARG A 79 -20.18 14.21 14.50
C ARG A 79 -19.25 13.76 13.40
N VAL A 80 -19.35 12.51 12.97
CA VAL A 80 -18.54 11.96 11.89
C VAL A 80 -19.38 11.75 10.65
N HIS A 81 -18.97 12.38 9.55
CA HIS A 81 -19.48 12.15 8.20
C HIS A 81 -18.51 11.26 7.45
N TYR A 82 -19.03 10.34 6.67
CA TYR A 82 -18.25 9.38 5.90
C TYR A 82 -18.47 9.56 4.41
N GLU A 83 -17.39 9.47 3.63
CA GLU A 83 -17.42 9.30 2.18
C GLU A 83 -16.58 8.10 1.77
N TYR A 84 -17.09 7.31 0.82
CA TYR A 84 -16.34 6.22 0.23
C TYR A 84 -15.25 6.76 -0.68
N VAL A 85 -13.98 6.45 -0.35
CA VAL A 85 -12.81 6.75 -1.20
C VAL A 85 -11.84 5.57 -1.10
N GLY A 86 -11.43 5.02 -2.25
CA GLY A 86 -10.45 3.94 -2.31
C GLY A 86 -9.09 4.37 -1.76
N ASN A 87 -8.44 3.49 -0.99
CA ASN A 87 -7.18 3.81 -0.30
C ASN A 87 -6.06 4.23 -1.26
N VAL A 88 -6.02 3.66 -2.47
CA VAL A 88 -5.01 3.97 -3.50
C VAL A 88 -5.23 5.38 -4.09
N ASP A 89 -6.49 5.80 -4.23
CA ASP A 89 -6.84 7.08 -4.85
C ASP A 89 -6.84 8.24 -3.85
N SER A 90 -6.95 7.92 -2.56
CA SER A 90 -7.19 8.86 -1.46
C SER A 90 -6.15 9.98 -1.40
N ARG A 91 -4.84 9.66 -1.46
CA ARG A 91 -3.79 10.68 -1.44
C ARG A 91 -3.95 11.72 -2.57
N GLY A 92 -4.13 11.23 -3.80
CA GLY A 92 -4.32 12.10 -4.97
C GLY A 92 -5.54 13.02 -4.82
N LYS A 93 -6.63 12.47 -4.29
CA LYS A 93 -7.86 13.22 -4.05
C LYS A 93 -7.68 14.27 -2.93
N VAL A 94 -6.96 13.96 -1.84
CA VAL A 94 -6.66 14.95 -0.77
C VAL A 94 -5.82 16.10 -1.31
N SER A 95 -4.84 15.84 -2.18
CA SER A 95 -4.01 16.89 -2.79
C SER A 95 -4.83 17.90 -3.61
N LEU A 96 -5.98 17.50 -4.16
CA LEU A 96 -6.89 18.36 -4.92
C LEU A 96 -7.94 19.01 -4.03
N ASP A 97 -8.61 18.24 -3.19
CA ASP A 97 -9.79 18.68 -2.43
C ASP A 97 -9.41 19.41 -1.14
N GLY A 98 -8.26 19.10 -0.55
CA GLY A 98 -7.76 19.72 0.67
C GLY A 98 -7.58 21.24 0.53
N PRO A 99 -6.80 21.74 -0.44
CA PRO A 99 -6.65 23.19 -0.69
C PRO A 99 -7.97 23.89 -1.05
N ALA A 100 -8.93 23.15 -1.64
CA ALA A 100 -10.27 23.68 -1.96
C ALA A 100 -11.18 23.76 -0.72
N GLY A 101 -10.77 23.23 0.43
CA GLY A 101 -11.53 23.21 1.68
C GLY A 101 -12.71 22.22 1.70
N ILE A 102 -12.70 21.23 0.81
CA ILE A 102 -13.68 20.15 0.70
C ILE A 102 -13.06 18.76 0.95
N GLY A 103 -11.79 18.72 1.36
CA GLY A 103 -11.07 17.50 1.70
C GLY A 103 -11.46 16.96 3.10
N PRO A 104 -11.00 15.74 3.43
CA PRO A 104 -11.31 15.07 4.69
C PRO A 104 -10.51 15.64 5.87
N ASP A 105 -11.00 15.37 7.08
CA ASP A 105 -10.24 15.54 8.32
C ASP A 105 -9.33 14.32 8.59
N VAL A 106 -9.85 13.11 8.29
CA VAL A 106 -9.11 11.85 8.39
C VAL A 106 -9.31 11.06 7.10
N PHE A 107 -8.25 10.45 6.60
CA PHE A 107 -8.31 9.61 5.40
C PHE A 107 -7.46 8.37 5.52
N LEU A 108 -7.92 7.31 4.88
CA LEU A 108 -7.16 6.08 4.74
C LEU A 108 -6.36 6.12 3.45
N MET A 109 -5.14 5.58 3.49
CA MET A 109 -4.32 5.38 2.29
C MET A 109 -3.43 4.15 2.45
N THR A 110 -2.79 3.72 1.36
CA THR A 110 -1.72 2.73 1.40
C THR A 110 -0.42 3.38 1.89
N HIS A 111 0.38 2.67 2.68
CA HIS A 111 1.55 3.24 3.37
C HIS A 111 2.67 3.72 2.41
N ASP A 112 2.78 3.14 1.22
CA ASP A 112 3.75 3.58 0.18
C ASP A 112 3.49 5.01 -0.31
N HIS A 113 2.31 5.57 -0.03
CA HIS A 113 1.99 6.95 -0.30
C HIS A 113 2.52 7.94 0.74
N ILE A 114 2.97 7.49 1.92
CA ILE A 114 3.36 8.37 3.04
C ILE A 114 4.49 9.32 2.65
N GLY A 115 5.55 8.84 2.00
CA GLY A 115 6.66 9.67 1.60
C GLY A 115 6.23 10.89 0.77
N ASN A 116 5.34 10.66 -0.21
CA ASN A 116 4.78 11.74 -1.03
C ASN A 116 3.75 12.59 -0.27
N ALA A 117 2.93 11.99 0.59
CA ALA A 117 1.96 12.72 1.41
C ALA A 117 2.63 13.72 2.36
N VAL A 118 3.81 13.37 2.89
CA VAL A 118 4.62 14.27 3.73
C VAL A 118 5.26 15.38 2.89
N ILE A 119 5.80 15.07 1.71
CA ILE A 119 6.40 16.08 0.82
C ILE A 119 5.34 17.06 0.31
N ASP A 120 4.15 16.58 0.00
CA ASP A 120 3.02 17.38 -0.47
C ASP A 120 2.30 18.13 0.67
N ASP A 121 2.76 17.97 1.92
CA ASP A 121 2.20 18.59 3.13
C ASP A 121 0.68 18.36 3.29
N ILE A 122 0.21 17.14 2.99
CA ILE A 122 -1.21 16.80 3.06
C ILE A 122 -1.61 16.00 4.32
N CYS A 123 -0.64 15.55 5.11
CA CYS A 123 -0.88 14.88 6.39
C CYS A 123 -0.03 15.47 7.50
N LEU A 124 -0.57 15.44 8.72
CA LEU A 124 0.12 15.94 9.91
C LEU A 124 1.02 14.87 10.54
N SER A 125 2.16 15.28 11.10
CA SER A 125 2.87 14.41 12.04
C SER A 125 2.04 14.22 13.31
N LEU A 126 1.97 12.97 13.78
CA LEU A 126 1.21 12.63 14.99
C LEU A 126 2.00 12.98 16.26
N PRO A 127 1.32 13.25 17.39
CA PRO A 127 1.96 13.52 18.67
C PRO A 127 2.93 12.42 19.12
N ALA A 128 3.99 12.79 19.82
CA ALA A 128 5.04 11.84 20.26
C ALA A 128 4.51 10.75 21.21
N ASP A 129 3.51 11.05 22.03
CA ASP A 129 2.83 10.08 22.89
C ASP A 129 2.06 9.02 22.09
N MET A 130 1.46 9.38 20.97
CA MET A 130 0.85 8.43 20.03
C MET A 130 1.92 7.58 19.34
N HIS A 131 3.04 8.16 18.93
CA HIS A 131 4.15 7.39 18.36
C HIS A 131 4.68 6.35 19.34
N GLU A 132 4.89 6.71 20.59
CA GLU A 132 5.31 5.78 21.66
C GLU A 132 4.27 4.67 21.87
N LYS A 133 2.98 5.03 22.03
CA LYS A 133 1.86 4.10 22.18
C LYS A 133 1.82 3.08 21.04
N PHE A 134 1.83 3.54 19.80
CA PHE A 134 1.72 2.65 18.64
C PHE A 134 2.98 1.83 18.39
N SER A 135 4.16 2.35 18.74
CA SER A 135 5.41 1.56 18.71
C SER A 135 5.41 0.39 19.69
N GLN A 136 4.68 0.50 20.81
CA GLN A 136 4.52 -0.60 21.76
C GLN A 136 3.48 -1.63 21.29
N LEU A 137 2.39 -1.18 20.68
CA LEU A 137 1.20 -1.96 20.36
C LEU A 137 1.29 -2.67 19.01
N LEU A 138 1.79 -1.99 17.97
CA LEU A 138 1.73 -2.43 16.58
C LEU A 138 3.05 -3.07 16.12
N LEU A 139 2.98 -3.84 15.02
CA LEU A 139 4.14 -4.44 14.38
C LEU A 139 5.19 -3.37 14.05
N GLU A 140 6.44 -3.61 14.44
CA GLU A 140 7.54 -2.68 14.22
C GLU A 140 7.72 -2.32 12.74
N ALA A 141 7.63 -3.32 11.85
CA ALA A 141 7.69 -3.12 10.42
C ALA A 141 6.58 -2.17 9.92
N SER A 142 5.35 -2.33 10.44
CA SER A 142 4.21 -1.47 10.07
C SER A 142 4.37 -0.04 10.59
N VAL A 143 4.83 0.16 11.81
CA VAL A 143 5.11 1.50 12.36
C VAL A 143 6.24 2.18 11.58
N LYS A 144 7.30 1.43 11.23
CA LYS A 144 8.40 1.95 10.42
C LYS A 144 7.93 2.47 9.06
N THR A 145 6.97 1.81 8.41
CA THR A 145 6.40 2.28 7.13
C THR A 145 5.55 3.56 7.26
N CYS A 146 5.15 3.93 8.47
CA CYS A 146 4.42 5.17 8.76
C CYS A 146 5.31 6.28 9.32
N THR A 147 6.61 6.01 9.48
CA THR A 147 7.57 6.94 10.05
C THR A 147 8.44 7.55 8.96
N PHE A 148 8.46 8.87 8.89
CA PHE A 148 9.29 9.61 7.94
C PHE A 148 10.13 10.64 8.71
N ASN A 149 11.45 10.65 8.50
CA ASN A 149 12.41 11.50 9.23
C ASN A 149 12.28 11.41 10.78
N GLY A 150 11.90 10.24 11.31
CA GLY A 150 11.76 10.00 12.74
C GLY A 150 10.42 10.43 13.35
N GLU A 151 9.51 11.00 12.59
CA GLU A 151 8.15 11.36 13.00
C GLU A 151 7.11 10.41 12.40
N LEU A 152 6.08 10.06 13.18
CA LEU A 152 4.96 9.22 12.74
C LEU A 152 3.93 10.10 12.03
N PHE A 153 3.53 9.77 10.79
CA PHE A 153 2.56 10.56 10.00
C PHE A 153 1.22 9.87 9.80
N ALA A 154 1.14 8.59 10.10
CA ALA A 154 -0.11 7.84 10.03
C ALA A 154 -0.05 6.66 10.99
N VAL A 155 -1.20 6.06 11.29
CA VAL A 155 -1.28 4.85 12.12
C VAL A 155 -1.63 3.67 11.25
N PRO A 156 -0.82 2.59 11.22
CA PRO A 156 -1.17 1.37 10.53
C PRO A 156 -2.33 0.68 11.24
N ILE A 157 -3.45 0.51 10.54
CA ILE A 157 -4.65 -0.14 11.07
C ILE A 157 -4.81 -1.57 10.60
N SER A 158 -4.32 -1.89 9.39
CA SER A 158 -4.24 -3.27 8.93
C SER A 158 -2.95 -3.53 8.18
N THR A 159 -2.54 -4.80 8.19
CA THR A 159 -1.45 -5.32 7.36
C THR A 159 -1.99 -6.36 6.40
N GLU A 160 -1.45 -6.42 5.19
CA GLU A 160 -1.91 -7.33 4.16
C GLU A 160 -0.77 -7.76 3.23
N ASN A 161 -0.88 -8.97 2.73
CA ASN A 161 -0.05 -9.51 1.66
C ASN A 161 -0.89 -10.47 0.82
N ILE A 162 -0.45 -10.73 -0.40
CA ILE A 162 -1.09 -11.75 -1.24
C ILE A 162 -0.70 -13.15 -0.77
N ALA A 163 -1.58 -14.11 -1.08
CA ALA A 163 -1.37 -15.53 -0.82
C ALA A 163 -2.00 -16.39 -1.92
N PHE A 164 -1.88 -17.69 -1.80
CA PHE A 164 -2.44 -18.67 -2.73
C PHE A 164 -3.78 -19.18 -2.19
N PHE A 165 -4.86 -18.86 -2.90
CA PHE A 165 -6.23 -19.25 -2.59
C PHE A 165 -6.60 -20.48 -3.42
N TYR A 166 -7.27 -21.46 -2.81
CA TYR A 166 -7.69 -22.69 -3.50
C TYR A 166 -9.12 -23.10 -3.15
N ASN A 167 -9.88 -23.53 -4.14
CA ASN A 167 -11.24 -24.04 -3.98
C ASN A 167 -11.17 -25.55 -3.72
N LYS A 168 -11.57 -25.98 -2.51
CA LYS A 168 -11.50 -27.40 -2.05
C LYS A 168 -12.39 -28.32 -2.85
N ASP A 169 -13.55 -27.83 -3.29
CA ASP A 169 -14.50 -28.64 -4.05
C ASP A 169 -13.97 -28.93 -5.45
N LEU A 170 -13.30 -27.94 -6.09
CA LEU A 170 -12.71 -28.12 -7.42
C LEU A 170 -11.39 -28.90 -7.40
N LEU A 171 -10.74 -29.02 -6.25
CA LEU A 171 -9.57 -29.90 -6.10
C LEU A 171 -9.96 -31.39 -6.18
N GLY A 172 -11.21 -31.74 -5.84
CA GLY A 172 -11.70 -33.14 -5.95
C GLY A 172 -10.87 -34.13 -5.17
N GLY A 173 -10.30 -33.74 -4.03
CA GLY A 173 -9.43 -34.58 -3.18
C GLY A 173 -7.96 -34.58 -3.60
N THR A 174 -7.57 -33.82 -4.64
CA THR A 174 -6.15 -33.58 -4.97
C THR A 174 -5.50 -32.76 -3.86
N PRO A 175 -4.28 -33.09 -3.41
CA PRO A 175 -3.54 -32.25 -2.45
C PRO A 175 -3.35 -30.83 -2.96
N VAL A 176 -3.32 -29.87 -2.03
CA VAL A 176 -3.04 -28.45 -2.35
C VAL A 176 -1.62 -28.34 -2.91
N PRO A 177 -1.43 -27.76 -4.11
CA PRO A 177 -0.11 -27.59 -4.70
C PRO A 177 0.83 -26.76 -3.80
N GLN A 178 2.05 -27.25 -3.62
CA GLN A 178 3.11 -26.57 -2.86
C GLN A 178 4.16 -25.94 -3.76
N THR A 179 4.12 -26.27 -5.06
CA THR A 179 5.04 -25.75 -6.08
C THR A 179 4.26 -25.31 -7.31
N PHE A 180 4.80 -24.36 -8.08
CA PHE A 180 4.21 -23.98 -9.36
C PHE A 180 4.24 -25.13 -10.39
N ASP A 181 5.19 -26.07 -10.28
CA ASP A 181 5.19 -27.28 -11.12
C ASP A 181 3.94 -28.15 -10.86
N GLU A 182 3.52 -28.25 -9.60
CA GLU A 182 2.28 -28.96 -9.23
C GLU A 182 1.02 -28.19 -9.67
N VAL A 183 1.03 -26.85 -9.60
CA VAL A 183 -0.05 -26.00 -10.17
C VAL A 183 -0.17 -26.22 -11.66
N ILE A 184 0.95 -26.23 -12.40
CA ILE A 184 1.02 -26.49 -13.84
C ILE A 184 0.52 -27.90 -14.16
N ALA A 185 0.96 -28.92 -13.40
CA ALA A 185 0.53 -30.30 -13.61
C ALA A 185 -0.99 -30.48 -13.36
N PHE A 186 -1.56 -29.74 -12.42
CA PHE A 186 -3.01 -29.67 -12.21
C PHE A 186 -3.69 -28.97 -13.40
N ALA A 187 -3.18 -27.81 -13.83
CA ALA A 187 -3.74 -27.03 -14.93
C ALA A 187 -3.78 -27.83 -16.25
N GLN A 188 -2.73 -28.60 -16.55
CA GLN A 188 -2.68 -29.44 -17.75
C GLN A 188 -3.83 -30.46 -17.82
N LYS A 189 -4.36 -30.90 -16.70
CA LYS A 189 -5.47 -31.88 -16.62
C LYS A 189 -6.84 -31.20 -16.52
N TRP A 190 -6.89 -30.01 -15.92
CA TRP A 190 -8.14 -29.34 -15.57
C TRP A 190 -8.58 -28.32 -16.62
N ASN A 191 -7.63 -27.65 -17.30
CA ASN A 191 -7.90 -26.58 -18.24
C ASN A 191 -8.73 -27.07 -19.44
N ASN A 192 -9.69 -26.24 -19.84
CA ASN A 192 -10.41 -26.35 -21.10
C ASN A 192 -10.48 -24.96 -21.78
N PRO A 193 -9.46 -24.58 -22.56
CA PRO A 193 -9.41 -23.26 -23.21
C PRO A 193 -10.60 -22.99 -24.14
N ALA A 194 -11.20 -24.02 -24.75
CA ALA A 194 -12.37 -23.86 -25.61
C ALA A 194 -13.61 -23.34 -24.83
N GLU A 195 -13.68 -23.62 -23.53
CA GLU A 195 -14.71 -23.14 -22.63
C GLU A 195 -14.22 -21.98 -21.74
N ASN A 196 -13.07 -21.39 -22.04
CA ASN A 196 -12.40 -20.36 -21.20
C ASN A 196 -12.21 -20.81 -19.74
N LYS A 197 -11.93 -22.12 -19.52
CA LYS A 197 -11.66 -22.69 -18.20
C LYS A 197 -10.17 -22.81 -17.98
N TYR A 198 -9.70 -22.18 -16.91
CA TYR A 198 -8.31 -22.19 -16.49
C TYR A 198 -8.23 -22.46 -14.98
N ALA A 199 -7.31 -23.35 -14.57
CA ALA A 199 -7.16 -23.73 -13.16
C ALA A 199 -6.65 -22.62 -12.27
N LEU A 200 -5.79 -21.77 -12.78
CA LEU A 200 -5.26 -20.59 -12.09
C LEU A 200 -5.69 -19.33 -12.85
N ARG A 201 -6.28 -18.37 -12.15
CA ARG A 201 -6.57 -17.03 -12.65
C ARG A 201 -6.07 -16.01 -11.64
N TRP A 202 -5.35 -15.00 -12.11
CA TRP A 202 -4.92 -13.85 -11.33
C TRP A 202 -4.71 -12.65 -12.26
N GLN A 203 -4.49 -11.47 -11.69
CA GLN A 203 -4.17 -10.28 -12.48
C GLN A 203 -2.71 -10.36 -12.97
N VAL A 204 -2.53 -10.71 -14.23
CA VAL A 204 -1.23 -11.11 -14.80
C VAL A 204 -0.27 -9.96 -15.08
N ASP A 205 -0.72 -8.71 -15.08
CA ASP A 205 0.09 -7.52 -15.40
C ASP A 205 0.24 -6.53 -14.24
N ASP A 206 -0.35 -6.82 -13.11
CA ASP A 206 -0.29 -5.94 -11.94
C ASP A 206 1.05 -6.05 -11.22
N SER A 207 1.67 -4.90 -10.92
CA SER A 207 2.98 -4.84 -10.31
C SER A 207 3.00 -5.44 -8.89
N TYR A 208 1.94 -5.21 -8.08
CA TYR A 208 1.83 -5.72 -6.72
C TYR A 208 1.63 -7.24 -6.70
N HIS A 209 0.71 -7.75 -7.54
CA HIS A 209 0.37 -9.16 -7.60
C HIS A 209 1.44 -10.04 -8.28
N ASN A 210 2.39 -9.46 -9.00
CA ASN A 210 3.38 -10.23 -9.76
C ASN A 210 4.83 -10.02 -9.30
N TYR A 211 5.10 -9.10 -8.37
CA TYR A 211 6.42 -8.86 -7.81
C TYR A 211 7.12 -10.14 -7.34
N PHE A 212 6.38 -11.08 -6.76
CA PHE A 212 6.91 -12.34 -6.23
C PHE A 212 7.56 -13.25 -7.29
N PHE A 213 7.18 -13.13 -8.56
CA PHE A 213 7.85 -13.85 -9.64
C PHE A 213 9.29 -13.37 -9.81
N LEU A 214 9.56 -12.09 -9.61
CA LEU A 214 10.89 -11.50 -9.74
C LEU A 214 11.78 -11.86 -8.55
N THR A 215 11.23 -11.79 -7.36
CA THR A 215 11.95 -12.09 -6.10
C THR A 215 12.29 -13.57 -5.97
N ALA A 216 11.51 -14.48 -6.55
CA ALA A 216 11.80 -15.91 -6.59
C ALA A 216 13.17 -16.20 -7.26
N PHE A 217 13.63 -15.31 -8.12
CA PHE A 217 14.93 -15.41 -8.78
C PHE A 217 15.98 -14.45 -8.21
N GLY A 218 15.67 -13.78 -7.09
CA GLY A 218 16.61 -12.92 -6.37
C GLY A 218 16.67 -11.48 -6.91
N MET A 219 15.62 -10.98 -7.57
CA MET A 219 15.57 -9.55 -7.88
C MET A 219 15.46 -8.74 -6.58
N GLU A 220 16.25 -7.69 -6.47
CA GLU A 220 16.23 -6.70 -5.39
C GLU A 220 15.67 -5.38 -5.93
N LEU A 221 14.52 -4.96 -5.40
CA LEU A 221 13.91 -3.68 -5.73
C LEU A 221 14.60 -2.57 -4.94
N PHE A 222 15.11 -1.54 -5.61
CA PHE A 222 15.79 -0.40 -4.98
C PHE A 222 16.99 -0.81 -4.11
N GLY A 223 17.70 -1.89 -4.52
CA GLY A 223 18.83 -2.47 -3.81
C GLY A 223 18.43 -3.25 -2.55
N PRO A 224 19.42 -3.77 -1.80
CA PRO A 224 19.20 -4.68 -0.67
C PRO A 224 18.30 -4.12 0.45
N GLU A 225 18.35 -2.81 0.67
CA GLU A 225 17.57 -2.12 1.72
C GLU A 225 16.27 -1.49 1.18
N MET A 226 15.91 -1.75 -0.08
CA MET A 226 14.73 -1.19 -0.76
C MET A 226 14.63 0.34 -0.65
N SER A 227 15.74 1.05 -0.68
CA SER A 227 15.81 2.49 -0.39
C SER A 227 16.58 3.32 -1.43
N ASP A 228 17.27 2.68 -2.38
CA ASP A 228 18.04 3.38 -3.41
C ASP A 228 17.32 3.36 -4.76
N PHE A 229 16.53 4.39 -5.03
CA PHE A 229 15.75 4.52 -6.26
C PHE A 229 16.58 4.48 -7.56
N ARG A 230 17.92 4.65 -7.47
CA ARG A 230 18.81 4.56 -8.62
C ARG A 230 18.97 3.13 -9.14
N PHE A 231 18.66 2.13 -8.32
CA PHE A 231 18.77 0.71 -8.62
C PHE A 231 17.39 0.01 -8.56
N PRO A 232 16.49 0.27 -9.52
CA PRO A 232 15.15 -0.30 -9.48
C PRO A 232 15.11 -1.82 -9.74
N GLY A 233 16.20 -2.41 -10.22
CA GLY A 233 16.35 -3.85 -10.39
C GLY A 233 15.67 -4.44 -11.64
N PHE A 234 14.92 -3.66 -12.40
CA PHE A 234 14.11 -4.15 -13.54
C PHE A 234 14.95 -4.73 -14.69
N ASP A 235 16.18 -4.26 -14.85
CA ASP A 235 17.14 -4.68 -15.87
C ASP A 235 18.10 -5.78 -15.39
N SER A 236 17.92 -6.30 -14.16
CA SER A 236 18.76 -7.36 -13.64
C SER A 236 18.50 -8.70 -14.34
N GLU A 237 19.52 -9.58 -14.37
CA GLU A 237 19.37 -10.96 -14.84
C GLU A 237 18.29 -11.73 -14.05
N SER A 238 18.20 -11.47 -12.73
CA SER A 238 17.19 -12.05 -11.86
C SER A 238 15.77 -11.65 -12.27
N ALA A 239 15.54 -10.36 -12.60
CA ALA A 239 14.27 -9.91 -13.14
C ALA A 239 13.95 -10.58 -14.46
N GLY A 240 14.94 -10.72 -15.37
CA GLY A 240 14.78 -11.42 -16.64
C GLY A 240 14.32 -12.88 -16.46
N LYS A 241 14.94 -13.63 -15.55
CA LYS A 241 14.53 -15.02 -15.21
C LYS A 241 13.12 -15.08 -14.63
N GLY A 242 12.76 -14.13 -13.75
CA GLY A 242 11.42 -14.01 -13.21
C GLY A 242 10.37 -13.76 -14.30
N MET A 243 10.68 -12.90 -15.26
CA MET A 243 9.82 -12.62 -16.42
C MET A 243 9.70 -13.79 -17.37
N GLU A 244 10.77 -14.56 -17.58
CA GLU A 244 10.72 -15.78 -18.37
C GLU A 244 9.76 -16.80 -17.76
N PHE A 245 9.85 -17.01 -16.45
CA PHE A 245 8.93 -17.90 -15.75
C PHE A 245 7.49 -17.40 -15.81
N HIS A 246 7.26 -16.12 -15.47
CA HIS A 246 5.94 -15.51 -15.47
C HIS A 246 5.27 -15.58 -16.83
N SER A 247 5.93 -15.11 -17.90
CA SER A 247 5.38 -15.11 -19.26
C SER A 247 5.20 -16.52 -19.80
N GLY A 248 6.00 -17.50 -19.36
CA GLY A 248 5.86 -18.91 -19.69
C GLY A 248 4.54 -19.51 -19.17
N LEU A 249 3.97 -18.97 -18.09
CA LEU A 249 2.67 -19.40 -17.56
C LEU A 249 1.51 -19.10 -18.52
N ARG A 250 1.68 -18.18 -19.47
CA ARG A 250 0.68 -17.93 -20.53
C ARG A 250 0.34 -19.19 -21.34
N HIS A 251 1.25 -20.14 -21.42
CA HIS A 251 0.96 -21.43 -22.03
C HIS A 251 -0.22 -22.17 -21.33
N TYR A 252 -0.41 -21.93 -20.06
CA TYR A 252 -1.45 -22.56 -19.21
C TYR A 252 -2.60 -21.64 -18.88
N TYR A 253 -2.42 -20.32 -19.00
CA TYR A 253 -3.46 -19.31 -18.82
C TYR A 253 -3.42 -18.32 -19.97
N ASN A 254 -3.93 -18.74 -21.12
CA ASN A 254 -3.84 -17.99 -22.38
C ASN A 254 -4.93 -16.91 -22.46
N VAL A 255 -4.74 -15.83 -21.76
CA VAL A 255 -5.61 -14.63 -21.78
C VAL A 255 -4.75 -13.41 -22.06
N ASN A 256 -5.39 -12.35 -22.58
CA ASN A 256 -4.75 -11.04 -22.66
C ASN A 256 -4.82 -10.32 -21.32
N THR A 257 -3.89 -9.41 -21.06
CA THR A 257 -3.86 -8.60 -19.83
C THR A 257 -5.18 -7.85 -19.60
N ALA A 258 -5.80 -7.31 -20.65
CA ALA A 258 -7.07 -6.60 -20.57
C ALA A 258 -8.24 -7.46 -20.03
N ASP A 259 -8.18 -8.79 -20.18
CA ASP A 259 -9.21 -9.73 -19.76
C ASP A 259 -8.93 -10.32 -18.36
N ALA A 260 -7.69 -10.18 -17.87
CA ALA A 260 -7.21 -10.72 -16.59
C ALA A 260 -7.14 -9.62 -15.50
N THR A 261 -8.18 -8.81 -15.38
CA THR A 261 -8.25 -7.78 -14.33
C THR A 261 -8.47 -8.39 -12.95
N LEU A 262 -8.12 -7.68 -11.88
CA LEU A 262 -8.34 -8.13 -10.51
C LEU A 262 -9.81 -8.51 -10.28
N ASP A 263 -10.73 -7.63 -10.67
CA ASP A 263 -12.17 -7.85 -10.51
C ASP A 263 -12.64 -9.12 -11.23
N SER A 264 -12.19 -9.34 -12.48
CA SER A 264 -12.61 -10.51 -13.26
C SER A 264 -12.07 -11.82 -12.67
N THR A 265 -10.85 -11.83 -12.17
CA THR A 265 -10.19 -13.02 -11.62
C THR A 265 -10.71 -13.36 -10.23
N VAL A 266 -10.87 -12.36 -9.35
CA VAL A 266 -11.46 -12.53 -8.01
C VAL A 266 -12.92 -12.96 -8.11
N ALA A 267 -13.71 -12.32 -8.99
CA ALA A 267 -15.10 -12.69 -9.19
C ALA A 267 -15.27 -14.15 -9.70
N ALA A 268 -14.36 -14.62 -10.57
CA ALA A 268 -14.38 -16.03 -11.01
C ALA A 268 -14.14 -16.99 -9.85
N PHE A 269 -13.22 -16.67 -8.92
CA PHE A 269 -12.99 -17.46 -7.72
C PHE A 269 -14.20 -17.41 -6.77
N GLN A 270 -14.75 -16.23 -6.53
CA GLN A 270 -15.93 -16.03 -5.66
C GLN A 270 -17.21 -16.67 -6.19
N ARG A 271 -17.28 -16.99 -7.49
CA ARG A 271 -18.37 -17.80 -8.09
C ARG A 271 -18.07 -19.30 -8.10
N GLY A 272 -16.91 -19.74 -7.59
CA GLY A 272 -16.49 -21.14 -7.59
C GLY A 272 -16.14 -21.68 -8.97
N GLU A 273 -15.73 -20.86 -9.91
CA GLU A 273 -15.43 -21.24 -11.29
C GLU A 273 -13.98 -21.67 -11.50
N VAL A 274 -13.06 -21.30 -10.58
CA VAL A 274 -11.63 -21.59 -10.72
C VAL A 274 -11.07 -22.27 -9.48
N PRO A 275 -10.19 -23.29 -9.65
CA PRO A 275 -9.50 -23.96 -8.55
C PRO A 275 -8.58 -23.04 -7.75
N PHE A 276 -7.84 -22.13 -8.42
CA PHE A 276 -6.80 -21.32 -7.79
C PHE A 276 -6.88 -19.86 -8.20
N THR A 277 -6.54 -18.98 -7.24
CA THR A 277 -6.24 -17.57 -7.52
C THR A 277 -5.13 -17.07 -6.61
N ILE A 278 -4.43 -16.01 -7.03
CA ILE A 278 -3.44 -15.30 -6.25
C ILE A 278 -4.02 -13.94 -5.96
N THR A 279 -4.30 -13.66 -4.69
CA THR A 279 -4.97 -12.43 -4.23
C THR A 279 -4.71 -12.23 -2.74
N GLY A 280 -5.28 -11.18 -2.16
CA GLY A 280 -5.13 -10.83 -0.75
C GLY A 280 -6.39 -11.06 0.10
N PRO A 281 -6.33 -10.67 1.39
CA PRO A 281 -7.41 -10.88 2.36
C PRO A 281 -8.72 -10.18 1.98
N TRP A 282 -8.69 -9.16 1.15
CA TRP A 282 -9.89 -8.48 0.63
C TRP A 282 -10.85 -9.40 -0.14
N THR A 283 -10.39 -10.58 -0.56
CA THR A 283 -11.21 -11.58 -1.26
C THR A 283 -12.00 -12.47 -0.30
N ILE A 284 -11.57 -12.58 0.97
CA ILE A 284 -12.11 -13.55 1.94
C ILE A 284 -13.59 -13.30 2.23
N GLY A 285 -13.96 -12.05 2.54
CA GLY A 285 -15.31 -11.71 2.96
C GLY A 285 -16.39 -12.14 1.94
N ASP A 286 -16.19 -11.79 0.68
CA ASP A 286 -17.14 -12.15 -0.38
C ASP A 286 -17.11 -13.64 -0.71
N ALA A 287 -15.94 -14.31 -0.65
CA ALA A 287 -15.87 -15.76 -0.83
C ALA A 287 -16.65 -16.51 0.27
N VAL A 288 -16.57 -16.07 1.52
CA VAL A 288 -17.37 -16.59 2.64
C VAL A 288 -18.86 -16.32 2.43
N LYS A 289 -19.24 -15.10 2.07
CA LYS A 289 -20.63 -14.70 1.77
C LYS A 289 -21.23 -15.55 0.66
N ASN A 290 -20.46 -15.86 -0.38
CA ASN A 290 -20.84 -16.72 -1.49
C ASN A 290 -20.77 -18.22 -1.17
N LYS A 291 -20.41 -18.59 0.07
CA LYS A 291 -20.32 -19.98 0.56
C LYS A 291 -19.33 -20.84 -0.25
N ILE A 292 -18.24 -20.24 -0.72
CA ILE A 292 -17.18 -21.01 -1.39
C ILE A 292 -16.44 -21.83 -0.33
N ASN A 293 -16.27 -23.13 -0.58
CA ASN A 293 -15.46 -24.01 0.23
C ASN A 293 -13.98 -23.87 -0.18
N PHE A 294 -13.27 -22.93 0.44
CA PHE A 294 -11.90 -22.61 0.05
C PHE A 294 -10.90 -22.72 1.21
N GLY A 295 -9.65 -22.59 0.88
CA GLY A 295 -8.56 -22.41 1.83
C GLY A 295 -7.55 -21.40 1.28
N VAL A 296 -6.68 -20.96 2.15
CA VAL A 296 -5.58 -20.04 1.86
C VAL A 296 -4.29 -20.64 2.37
N THR A 297 -3.21 -20.52 1.63
CA THR A 297 -1.85 -20.92 2.04
C THR A 297 -0.82 -19.99 1.41
N LYS A 298 0.43 -20.09 1.85
CA LYS A 298 1.51 -19.31 1.25
C LYS A 298 1.66 -19.61 -0.24
N LEU A 299 2.32 -18.69 -0.96
CA LEU A 299 2.62 -18.84 -2.38
C LEU A 299 3.44 -20.10 -2.65
N PRO A 300 3.08 -20.88 -3.68
CA PRO A 300 3.84 -22.07 -4.08
C PRO A 300 5.29 -21.74 -4.43
N LEU A 301 6.20 -22.67 -4.19
CA LEU A 301 7.61 -22.52 -4.57
C LEU A 301 7.75 -22.39 -6.10
N ILE A 302 8.64 -21.54 -6.54
CA ILE A 302 9.04 -21.37 -7.93
C ILE A 302 10.45 -21.95 -8.11
N GLN A 303 10.56 -23.04 -8.84
CA GLN A 303 11.84 -23.75 -9.07
C GLN A 303 12.61 -24.00 -7.75
N GLY A 304 11.89 -24.36 -6.69
CA GLY A 304 12.45 -24.64 -5.36
C GLY A 304 12.67 -23.43 -4.48
N ASN A 305 12.49 -22.21 -4.97
CA ASN A 305 12.65 -20.97 -4.21
C ASN A 305 11.32 -20.53 -3.62
N GLN A 306 11.34 -20.03 -2.36
CA GLN A 306 10.19 -19.38 -1.75
C GLN A 306 10.07 -17.95 -2.28
N PRO A 307 8.99 -17.61 -3.01
CA PRO A 307 8.82 -16.26 -3.52
C PRO A 307 8.45 -15.29 -2.39
N ARG A 308 8.92 -14.05 -2.49
CA ARG A 308 8.59 -12.96 -1.59
C ARG A 308 7.63 -12.01 -2.29
N CYS A 309 6.46 -11.77 -1.72
CA CYS A 309 5.51 -10.79 -2.24
C CYS A 309 5.69 -9.43 -1.53
N PHE A 310 4.98 -8.41 -1.98
CA PHE A 310 4.85 -7.21 -1.17
C PHE A 310 3.95 -7.45 0.04
N SER A 311 4.27 -6.77 1.15
CA SER A 311 3.29 -6.50 2.20
C SER A 311 2.90 -5.03 2.18
N GLY A 312 1.61 -4.78 2.40
CA GLY A 312 1.00 -3.47 2.49
C GLY A 312 0.46 -3.20 3.89
N ASN A 313 0.35 -1.93 4.25
CA ASN A 313 -0.44 -1.49 5.38
C ASN A 313 -1.47 -0.49 4.88
N ILE A 314 -2.71 -0.63 5.32
CA ILE A 314 -3.67 0.46 5.25
C ILE A 314 -3.46 1.32 6.49
N VAL A 315 -3.31 2.60 6.28
CA VAL A 315 -2.95 3.55 7.33
C VAL A 315 -3.98 4.67 7.42
N ALA A 316 -4.23 5.16 8.64
CA ALA A 316 -5.09 6.30 8.91
C ALA A 316 -4.22 7.53 9.16
N ALA A 317 -4.44 8.59 8.39
CA ALA A 317 -3.73 9.86 8.49
C ALA A 317 -4.69 11.00 8.84
N VAL A 318 -4.19 11.97 9.62
CA VAL A 318 -4.88 13.25 9.86
C VAL A 318 -4.48 14.23 8.76
N SER A 319 -5.46 14.80 8.09
CA SER A 319 -5.23 15.79 7.04
C SER A 319 -4.65 17.09 7.61
N SER A 320 -3.65 17.67 6.93
CA SER A 320 -3.12 19.00 7.25
C SER A 320 -4.15 20.12 7.06
N TYR A 321 -5.21 19.84 6.31
CA TYR A 321 -6.33 20.77 6.06
C TYR A 321 -7.43 20.67 7.11
N SER A 322 -7.35 19.69 8.06
CA SER A 322 -8.34 19.53 9.13
C SER A 322 -8.38 20.76 10.04
N LYS A 323 -9.60 21.18 10.37
CA LYS A 323 -9.87 22.23 11.37
C LYS A 323 -10.28 21.65 12.73
N ASN A 324 -10.37 20.31 12.83
CA ASN A 324 -10.84 19.58 14.01
C ASN A 324 -9.76 18.58 14.46
N ILE A 325 -8.53 19.05 14.63
CA ILE A 325 -7.36 18.18 14.90
C ILE A 325 -7.55 17.28 16.14
N PRO A 326 -8.05 17.79 17.32
CA PRO A 326 -8.26 16.92 18.47
C PRO A 326 -9.24 15.77 18.20
N ALA A 327 -10.34 16.04 17.50
CA ALA A 327 -11.32 15.01 17.16
C ALA A 327 -10.77 14.05 16.09
N SER A 328 -9.96 14.54 15.14
CA SER A 328 -9.29 13.72 14.12
C SER A 328 -8.28 12.76 14.75
N LEU A 329 -7.47 13.24 15.70
CA LEU A 329 -6.53 12.39 16.46
C LEU A 329 -7.25 11.34 17.30
N ALA A 330 -8.36 11.71 17.96
CA ALA A 330 -9.19 10.76 18.71
C ALA A 330 -9.79 9.69 17.80
N PHE A 331 -10.21 10.06 16.58
CA PHE A 331 -10.77 9.09 15.62
C PHE A 331 -9.68 8.14 15.09
N VAL A 332 -8.51 8.64 14.76
CA VAL A 332 -7.36 7.80 14.33
C VAL A 332 -6.91 6.87 15.46
N ASP A 333 -6.87 7.36 16.70
CA ASP A 333 -6.55 6.56 17.89
C ASP A 333 -7.57 5.44 18.10
N PHE A 334 -8.87 5.75 17.91
CA PHE A 334 -9.94 4.77 18.02
C PHE A 334 -9.88 3.72 16.91
N LEU A 335 -9.62 4.11 15.65
CA LEU A 335 -9.46 3.16 14.55
C LEU A 335 -8.39 2.10 14.83
N ALA A 336 -7.31 2.50 15.50
CA ALA A 336 -6.21 1.62 15.88
C ALA A 336 -6.35 1.02 17.30
N SER A 337 -7.47 1.23 18.00
CA SER A 337 -7.76 0.57 19.28
C SER A 337 -8.17 -0.90 19.07
N GLU A 338 -8.12 -1.71 20.13
CA GLU A 338 -8.58 -3.11 20.08
C GLU A 338 -10.04 -3.21 19.60
N GLU A 339 -10.93 -2.32 20.07
CA GLU A 339 -12.32 -2.24 19.60
C GLU A 339 -12.40 -1.87 18.12
N GLY A 340 -11.67 -0.84 17.68
CA GLY A 340 -11.66 -0.37 16.29
C GLY A 340 -11.16 -1.44 15.31
N VAL A 341 -10.07 -2.14 15.63
CA VAL A 341 -9.54 -3.20 14.77
C VAL A 341 -10.37 -4.49 14.83
N THR A 342 -11.06 -4.77 15.94
CA THR A 342 -12.03 -5.87 16.03
C THR A 342 -13.20 -5.63 15.10
N ILE A 343 -13.77 -4.42 15.11
CA ILE A 343 -14.84 -4.03 14.19
C ILE A 343 -14.35 -4.10 12.72
N GLN A 344 -13.11 -3.63 12.46
CA GLN A 344 -12.53 -3.75 11.13
C GLN A 344 -12.46 -5.21 10.67
N PHE A 345 -11.91 -6.09 11.51
CA PHE A 345 -11.82 -7.52 11.21
C PHE A 345 -13.19 -8.13 10.94
N GLU A 346 -14.17 -7.90 11.81
CA GLU A 346 -15.53 -8.43 11.64
C GLU A 346 -16.21 -7.99 10.33
N LYS A 347 -15.98 -6.75 9.89
CA LYS A 347 -16.61 -6.18 8.70
C LYS A 347 -15.85 -6.43 7.42
N THR A 348 -14.51 -6.56 7.48
CA THR A 348 -13.66 -6.60 6.30
C THR A 348 -12.82 -7.87 6.17
N GLY A 349 -12.65 -8.64 7.25
CA GLY A 349 -11.70 -9.77 7.30
C GLY A 349 -10.23 -9.36 7.22
N LYS A 350 -9.89 -8.07 7.35
CA LYS A 350 -8.51 -7.57 7.29
C LYS A 350 -7.74 -7.91 8.56
N LEU A 351 -6.47 -8.25 8.41
CA LEU A 351 -5.57 -8.54 9.52
C LEU A 351 -5.10 -7.25 10.19
N ALA A 352 -5.30 -7.12 11.51
CA ALA A 352 -4.81 -6.00 12.28
C ALA A 352 -3.26 -5.95 12.29
N ALA A 353 -2.70 -4.75 12.27
CA ALA A 353 -1.25 -4.54 12.35
C ALA A 353 -0.67 -4.67 13.79
N TYR A 354 -1.30 -5.46 14.65
CA TYR A 354 -0.96 -5.66 16.06
C TYR A 354 0.17 -6.69 16.23
N LYS A 355 1.03 -6.46 17.23
CA LYS A 355 2.03 -7.46 17.67
C LYS A 355 1.37 -8.69 18.29
N ASP A 356 0.32 -8.47 19.08
CA ASP A 356 -0.47 -9.51 19.73
C ASP A 356 -1.94 -9.37 19.33
N VAL A 357 -2.41 -10.33 18.56
CA VAL A 357 -3.81 -10.40 18.10
C VAL A 357 -4.67 -11.29 18.99
N SER A 358 -4.16 -11.78 20.13
CA SER A 358 -4.88 -12.70 21.01
C SER A 358 -6.14 -12.08 21.64
N GLY A 359 -6.17 -10.74 21.79
CA GLY A 359 -7.32 -9.98 22.26
C GLY A 359 -8.39 -9.72 21.20
N ILE A 360 -8.06 -9.90 19.90
CA ILE A 360 -9.00 -9.63 18.80
C ILE A 360 -9.84 -10.88 18.55
N GLU A 361 -11.11 -10.81 18.96
CA GLU A 361 -12.03 -11.95 18.86
C GLU A 361 -12.17 -12.43 17.42
N GLY A 362 -12.07 -13.75 17.20
CA GLY A 362 -12.20 -14.40 15.91
C GLY A 362 -10.95 -14.36 15.02
N LEU A 363 -10.07 -13.37 15.17
CA LEU A 363 -8.91 -13.20 14.27
C LEU A 363 -7.88 -14.32 14.46
N ARG A 364 -7.57 -14.70 15.69
CA ARG A 364 -6.60 -15.75 16.01
C ARG A 364 -6.96 -17.10 15.41
N ASP A 365 -8.25 -17.43 15.40
CA ASP A 365 -8.75 -18.74 15.00
C ASP A 365 -9.27 -18.76 13.55
N ASP A 366 -9.15 -17.64 12.84
CA ASP A 366 -9.55 -17.54 11.44
C ASP A 366 -8.67 -18.43 10.55
N VAL A 367 -9.30 -19.41 9.92
CA VAL A 367 -8.61 -20.43 9.11
C VAL A 367 -8.08 -19.86 7.79
N TYR A 368 -8.64 -18.75 7.31
CA TYR A 368 -8.25 -18.12 6.05
C TYR A 368 -7.06 -17.18 6.26
N LEU A 369 -7.10 -16.39 7.33
CA LEU A 369 -5.99 -15.49 7.68
C LEU A 369 -4.72 -16.26 8.07
N ARG A 370 -4.86 -17.50 8.54
CA ARG A 370 -3.68 -18.36 8.78
C ARG A 370 -2.80 -18.49 7.54
N GLY A 371 -3.40 -18.69 6.36
CA GLY A 371 -2.63 -18.76 5.10
C GLY A 371 -1.97 -17.45 4.71
N ILE A 372 -2.60 -16.30 5.00
CA ILE A 372 -1.99 -14.97 4.85
C ILE A 372 -0.80 -14.83 5.80
N MET A 373 -0.95 -15.26 7.06
CA MET A 373 0.12 -15.22 8.07
C MET A 373 1.27 -16.19 7.74
N GLU A 374 1.01 -17.32 7.10
CA GLU A 374 2.05 -18.23 6.60
C GLU A 374 2.94 -17.59 5.53
N GLN A 375 2.40 -16.67 4.73
CA GLN A 375 3.15 -15.91 3.72
C GLN A 375 3.88 -14.70 4.33
N ALA A 376 3.40 -14.13 5.42
CA ALA A 376 3.93 -12.88 5.99
C ALA A 376 5.45 -12.88 6.25
N PRO A 377 6.12 -13.97 6.70
CA PRO A 377 7.59 -14.01 6.82
C PRO A 377 8.33 -13.88 5.48
N PHE A 378 7.62 -14.07 4.38
CA PHE A 378 8.10 -13.97 3.00
C PHE A 378 7.43 -12.79 2.28
N ALA A 379 7.14 -11.72 2.99
CA ALA A 379 6.57 -10.51 2.44
C ALA A 379 7.48 -9.31 2.75
N ASP A 380 7.83 -8.56 1.71
CA ASP A 380 8.63 -7.35 1.81
C ASP A 380 7.71 -6.13 1.97
N PRO A 381 7.87 -5.30 2.99
CA PRO A 381 7.15 -4.03 3.05
C PRO A 381 7.42 -3.21 1.80
N MET A 382 6.38 -2.68 1.17
CA MET A 382 6.58 -1.76 0.04
C MET A 382 7.46 -0.59 0.47
N PRO A 383 8.38 -0.12 -0.38
CA PRO A 383 9.24 1.02 -0.06
C PRO A 383 8.42 2.27 0.27
N VAL A 384 8.89 3.06 1.23
CA VAL A 384 8.26 4.34 1.61
C VAL A 384 8.98 5.56 1.03
N ILE A 385 10.01 5.34 0.20
CA ILE A 385 10.69 6.43 -0.51
C ILE A 385 9.73 7.09 -1.50
N PRO A 386 9.81 8.42 -1.69
CA PRO A 386 8.90 9.13 -2.58
C PRO A 386 8.89 8.62 -4.03
N GLU A 387 10.00 8.03 -4.47
CA GLU A 387 10.20 7.49 -5.81
C GLU A 387 9.49 6.15 -6.04
N VAL A 388 8.91 5.53 -5.03
CA VAL A 388 8.15 4.28 -5.19
C VAL A 388 7.00 4.43 -6.19
N ASN A 389 6.35 5.58 -6.21
CA ASN A 389 5.23 5.83 -7.13
C ASN A 389 5.63 5.76 -8.61
N GLN A 390 6.90 6.06 -8.95
CA GLN A 390 7.40 6.00 -10.31
C GLN A 390 7.66 4.57 -10.81
N MET A 391 7.72 3.58 -9.90
CA MET A 391 7.99 2.19 -10.29
C MET A 391 6.75 1.44 -10.80
N TRP A 392 5.55 1.82 -10.32
CA TRP A 392 4.34 1.02 -10.58
C TRP A 392 4.05 0.83 -12.07
N ASP A 393 4.04 1.93 -12.83
CA ASP A 393 3.80 1.88 -14.28
C ASP A 393 4.95 1.19 -15.03
N ALA A 394 6.19 1.35 -14.56
CA ALA A 394 7.35 0.70 -15.15
C ALA A 394 7.30 -0.83 -15.00
N LEU A 395 6.99 -1.32 -13.77
CA LEU A 395 6.80 -2.75 -13.52
C LEU A 395 5.58 -3.30 -14.28
N LYS A 396 4.46 -2.56 -14.28
CA LYS A 396 3.27 -2.96 -15.05
C LYS A 396 3.60 -3.10 -16.54
N ALA A 397 4.33 -2.15 -17.12
CA ALA A 397 4.75 -2.23 -18.50
C ALA A 397 5.61 -3.48 -18.77
N LEU A 398 6.55 -3.80 -17.86
CA LEU A 398 7.37 -5.00 -17.94
C LEU A 398 6.50 -6.27 -18.01
N PHE A 399 5.55 -6.44 -17.09
CA PHE A 399 4.64 -7.59 -17.06
C PHE A 399 3.72 -7.63 -18.28
N THR A 400 3.11 -6.49 -18.64
CA THR A 400 2.18 -6.42 -19.78
C THR A 400 2.85 -6.83 -21.10
N PHE A 401 4.00 -6.21 -21.43
CA PHE A 401 4.65 -6.45 -22.73
C PHE A 401 5.19 -7.87 -22.86
N THR A 402 5.69 -8.47 -21.79
CA THR A 402 6.21 -9.84 -21.82
C THR A 402 5.07 -10.86 -21.82
N TRP A 403 4.01 -10.63 -21.05
CA TRP A 403 2.83 -11.50 -21.02
C TRP A 403 2.14 -11.53 -22.38
N ASP A 404 1.82 -10.37 -22.96
CA ASP A 404 1.15 -10.29 -24.27
C ASP A 404 2.07 -10.66 -25.44
N GLY A 405 3.37 -10.89 -25.17
CA GLY A 405 4.35 -11.29 -26.17
C GLY A 405 4.66 -10.21 -27.22
N THR A 406 4.41 -8.93 -26.85
CA THR A 406 4.64 -7.78 -27.74
C THR A 406 6.10 -7.35 -27.79
N LEU A 407 6.87 -7.65 -26.74
CA LEU A 407 8.31 -7.41 -26.64
C LEU A 407 9.03 -8.67 -26.13
N THR A 408 10.31 -8.81 -26.50
CA THR A 408 11.21 -9.77 -25.82
C THR A 408 11.46 -9.29 -24.38
N ILE A 409 11.94 -10.18 -23.51
CA ILE A 409 12.24 -9.85 -22.11
C ILE A 409 13.22 -8.67 -22.03
N GLU A 410 14.32 -8.72 -22.79
CA GLU A 410 15.34 -7.67 -22.81
C GLU A 410 14.75 -6.32 -23.29
N ALA A 411 13.90 -6.36 -24.33
CA ALA A 411 13.25 -5.16 -24.83
C ALA A 411 12.23 -4.59 -23.83
N ALA A 412 11.52 -5.45 -23.11
CA ALA A 412 10.58 -5.06 -22.07
C ALA A 412 11.30 -4.49 -20.84
N GLN A 413 12.43 -5.10 -20.42
CA GLN A 413 13.28 -4.57 -19.35
C GLN A 413 13.80 -3.17 -19.70
N LYS A 414 14.33 -3.00 -20.92
CA LYS A 414 14.75 -1.68 -21.40
C LYS A 414 13.61 -0.68 -21.39
N LYS A 415 12.41 -1.08 -21.83
CA LYS A 415 11.23 -0.20 -21.85
C LYS A 415 10.76 0.17 -20.44
N ALA A 416 10.82 -0.76 -19.49
CA ALA A 416 10.50 -0.49 -18.08
C ALA A 416 11.48 0.54 -17.49
N MET A 417 12.79 0.40 -17.76
CA MET A 417 13.80 1.36 -17.33
C MET A 417 13.58 2.75 -17.93
N GLU A 418 13.27 2.83 -19.23
CA GLU A 418 12.93 4.10 -19.90
C GLU A 418 11.68 4.75 -19.29
N THR A 419 10.65 3.95 -18.98
CA THR A 419 9.40 4.43 -18.36
C THR A 419 9.69 4.98 -16.97
N TYR A 420 10.49 4.26 -16.18
CA TYR A 420 10.90 4.69 -14.84
C TYR A 420 11.72 6.00 -14.88
N ASP A 421 12.72 6.08 -15.78
CA ASP A 421 13.55 7.28 -15.95
C ASP A 421 12.73 8.50 -16.33
N VAL A 422 11.77 8.34 -17.26
CA VAL A 422 10.85 9.43 -17.64
C VAL A 422 10.00 9.87 -16.45
N ALA A 423 9.45 8.93 -15.68
CA ALA A 423 8.66 9.25 -14.49
C ALA A 423 9.48 9.98 -13.42
N LEU A 424 10.73 9.57 -13.19
CA LEU A 424 11.66 10.28 -12.30
C LEU A 424 11.96 11.71 -12.78
N LEU A 425 12.22 11.89 -14.08
CA LEU A 425 12.47 13.22 -14.65
C LEU A 425 11.25 14.15 -14.48
N MET A 426 10.04 13.63 -14.68
CA MET A 426 8.81 14.38 -14.44
C MET A 426 8.64 14.76 -12.96
N ALA A 427 9.17 13.96 -12.05
CA ALA A 427 9.24 14.25 -10.61
C ALA A 427 10.47 15.11 -10.20
N GLY A 428 11.23 15.63 -11.18
CA GLY A 428 12.42 16.46 -10.93
C GLY A 428 13.64 15.69 -10.42
N LYS A 429 13.70 14.38 -10.66
CA LYS A 429 14.77 13.48 -10.19
C LYS A 429 15.46 12.75 -11.34
N SER A 430 16.66 12.23 -11.10
CA SER A 430 17.42 11.43 -12.07
C SER A 430 18.21 10.36 -11.35
N ARG A 431 18.32 9.17 -11.96
CA ARG A 431 19.20 8.09 -11.47
C ARG A 431 20.69 8.38 -11.73
N THR A 432 20.98 9.17 -12.74
CA THR A 432 22.34 9.56 -13.04
C THR A 432 22.75 10.74 -12.17
N TRP A 433 23.84 10.63 -11.43
CA TRP A 433 24.46 11.77 -10.77
C TRP A 433 24.91 12.79 -11.84
N SER A 434 24.33 13.96 -11.86
CA SER A 434 25.07 15.11 -12.36
C SER A 434 26.10 15.45 -11.27
N ASN A 435 27.38 15.24 -11.58
CA ASN A 435 28.47 15.87 -10.84
C ASN A 435 28.40 17.38 -11.14
N ASP A 436 27.44 18.11 -10.52
CA ASP A 436 27.41 19.57 -10.48
C ASP A 436 27.41 20.04 -9.02
#